data_bb04c56f36a9589cb5aa089ba0376213
#
_entry.id   bb04c56f36a9589cb5aa089ba0376213
#
_cell.length_a   1.000
_cell.length_b   1.000
_cell.length_c   1.000
_cell.angle_alpha   90.00
_cell.angle_beta   90.00
_cell.angle_gamma   90.00
#
_symmetry.space_group_name_H-M   'P 1'
#
loop_
_entity.id
_entity.type
_entity.pdbx_description
1 polymer ?
#
loop_
_entity_poly.entity_id
_entity_poly.type
_entity_poly.pdbx_seq_one_letter_code
_entity_poly.pdbx_strand_id
1 'polypeptide(L)'
;MVLGNIIEKYTPSKETKDLSEYYGLTSDTDVALICNNEVIDTKGKLVNGEVYLSYETVRIYLNARFYWDPNENILRYTTANDLISVNAESSDYTVNKDTQSFGQTIVKADASTAYIAIDFVKQYSDFQYNYYTDPNRVVLTNAWGDYTIASAKQKTEIRYQGGIKSPILTEADKNTELTILEPGDTWTKVATNDGYIGYIKSNKLGTTSTTTISSDYVAEEFSHITKDYKINMALSLIHI
;
A
#
# COMPACT_ATOMS: atom_id res chain seq x y z
N MET A 1 -31.67 28.84 27.40
CA MET A 1 -31.58 28.29 26.04
C MET A 1 -30.31 28.70 25.27
N VAL A 2 -29.85 29.97 25.35
CA VAL A 2 -28.66 30.47 24.61
C VAL A 2 -27.33 29.83 25.06
N LEU A 3 -27.11 29.65 26.38
CA LEU A 3 -25.87 29.08 26.93
C LEU A 3 -25.67 27.60 26.53
N GLY A 4 -26.76 26.82 26.50
CA GLY A 4 -26.72 25.41 26.10
C GLY A 4 -26.26 25.21 24.67
N ASN A 5 -26.77 26.03 23.75
CA ASN A 5 -26.38 25.98 22.33
C ASN A 5 -24.93 26.39 22.07
N ILE A 6 -24.38 27.30 22.91
CA ILE A 6 -22.99 27.72 22.81
C ILE A 6 -22.04 26.61 23.28
N ILE A 7 -22.35 25.95 24.39
CA ILE A 7 -21.56 24.85 24.93
C ILE A 7 -21.52 23.70 23.91
N GLU A 8 -22.66 23.32 23.35
CA GLU A 8 -22.77 22.26 22.36
C GLU A 8 -21.94 22.57 21.10
N LYS A 9 -21.97 23.83 20.64
CA LYS A 9 -21.21 24.27 19.45
C LYS A 9 -19.70 24.08 19.60
N TYR A 10 -19.15 24.30 20.80
CA TYR A 10 -17.70 24.27 21.07
C TYR A 10 -17.22 22.96 21.74
N THR A 11 -18.11 22.03 22.05
CA THR A 11 -17.75 20.72 22.61
C THR A 11 -17.32 19.79 21.46
N PRO A 12 -16.10 19.20 21.51
CA PRO A 12 -15.67 18.21 20.50
C PRO A 12 -16.59 17.00 20.47
N SER A 13 -16.84 16.46 19.28
CA SER A 13 -17.53 15.16 19.13
C SER A 13 -16.68 14.06 19.73
N LYS A 14 -17.33 13.08 20.37
CA LYS A 14 -16.74 11.83 20.84
C LYS A 14 -17.12 10.65 19.95
N GLU A 15 -17.87 10.91 18.88
CA GLU A 15 -18.24 9.88 17.93
C GLU A 15 -17.00 9.34 17.21
N THR A 16 -16.96 8.04 17.01
CA THR A 16 -15.92 7.36 16.23
C THR A 16 -16.43 7.10 14.82
N LYS A 17 -15.56 7.21 13.83
CA LYS A 17 -15.85 6.84 12.45
C LYS A 17 -15.94 5.32 12.35
N ASP A 18 -16.98 4.81 11.70
CA ASP A 18 -17.03 3.41 11.31
C ASP A 18 -15.89 3.11 10.32
N LEU A 19 -14.99 2.18 10.69
CA LEU A 19 -13.80 1.88 9.92
C LEU A 19 -14.09 1.04 8.68
N SER A 20 -15.13 0.21 8.70
CA SER A 20 -15.57 -0.53 7.52
C SER A 20 -16.10 0.43 6.47
N GLU A 21 -16.90 1.42 6.88
CA GLU A 21 -17.35 2.50 6.00
C GLU A 21 -16.18 3.37 5.51
N TYR A 22 -15.24 3.74 6.41
CA TYR A 22 -14.07 4.56 6.06
C TYR A 22 -13.22 3.92 4.98
N TYR A 23 -12.94 2.62 5.10
CA TYR A 23 -12.15 1.87 4.12
C TYR A 23 -12.98 1.27 2.99
N GLY A 24 -14.31 1.37 3.01
CA GLY A 24 -15.20 0.77 2.01
C GLY A 24 -15.18 -0.75 1.99
N LEU A 25 -15.11 -1.38 3.17
CA LEU A 25 -15.10 -2.84 3.32
C LEU A 25 -16.54 -3.35 3.33
N THR A 26 -16.81 -4.45 2.62
CA THR A 26 -18.14 -5.05 2.47
C THR A 26 -18.23 -6.46 3.04
N SER A 27 -17.09 -7.07 3.33
CA SER A 27 -16.99 -8.40 3.94
C SER A 27 -15.79 -8.52 4.89
N ASP A 28 -15.80 -9.53 5.74
CA ASP A 28 -14.70 -9.82 6.68
C ASP A 28 -13.42 -10.30 5.97
N THR A 29 -13.52 -10.71 4.71
CA THR A 29 -12.38 -11.10 3.89
C THR A 29 -11.83 -9.98 3.04
N ASP A 30 -12.51 -8.83 2.98
CA ASP A 30 -11.97 -7.67 2.29
C ASP A 30 -10.76 -7.12 3.04
N VAL A 31 -9.76 -6.68 2.30
CA VAL A 31 -8.56 -6.03 2.81
C VAL A 31 -8.48 -4.63 2.21
N ALA A 32 -8.53 -3.61 3.06
CA ALA A 32 -8.32 -2.24 2.61
C ALA A 32 -6.88 -2.06 2.12
N LEU A 33 -6.70 -1.28 1.07
CA LEU A 33 -5.40 -1.00 0.50
C LEU A 33 -5.09 0.49 0.64
N ILE A 34 -3.98 0.78 1.29
CA ILE A 34 -3.45 2.12 1.45
C ILE A 34 -2.12 2.16 0.70
N CYS A 35 -2.08 2.84 -0.42
CA CYS A 35 -0.91 2.94 -1.29
C CYS A 35 -0.32 4.35 -1.23
N ASN A 36 0.94 4.46 -0.81
CA ASN A 36 1.65 5.75 -0.74
C ASN A 36 0.86 6.83 0.02
N ASN A 37 0.32 6.47 1.19
CA ASN A 37 -0.51 7.33 2.04
C ASN A 37 -1.86 7.76 1.42
N GLU A 38 -2.42 6.95 0.54
CA GLU A 38 -3.74 7.14 -0.02
C GLU A 38 -4.57 5.85 0.08
N VAL A 39 -5.81 5.94 0.58
CA VAL A 39 -6.76 4.82 0.56
C VAL A 39 -7.28 4.65 -0.86
N ILE A 40 -7.00 3.51 -1.49
CA ILE A 40 -7.45 3.24 -2.86
C ILE A 40 -8.79 2.49 -2.88
N ASP A 41 -9.55 2.67 -3.95
CA ASP A 41 -10.91 2.11 -4.05
C ASP A 41 -10.92 0.59 -4.17
N THR A 42 -9.90 -0.01 -4.81
CA THR A 42 -9.80 -1.46 -4.95
C THR A 42 -9.47 -2.11 -3.60
N LYS A 43 -9.94 -3.34 -3.40
CA LYS A 43 -9.70 -4.11 -2.18
C LYS A 43 -8.90 -5.36 -2.48
N GLY A 44 -8.06 -5.75 -1.54
CA GLY A 44 -7.50 -7.09 -1.51
C GLY A 44 -8.50 -8.09 -0.92
N LYS A 45 -8.12 -9.35 -0.95
CA LYS A 45 -8.85 -10.45 -0.28
C LYS A 45 -7.94 -11.19 0.69
N LEU A 46 -8.49 -11.54 1.84
CA LEU A 46 -7.84 -12.41 2.80
C LEU A 46 -8.35 -13.85 2.57
N VAL A 47 -7.45 -14.76 2.23
CA VAL A 47 -7.78 -16.17 2.00
C VAL A 47 -6.79 -17.04 2.78
N ASN A 48 -7.31 -17.82 3.73
CA ASN A 48 -6.50 -18.70 4.61
C ASN A 48 -5.38 -17.96 5.35
N GLY A 49 -5.61 -16.69 5.71
CA GLY A 49 -4.63 -15.85 6.41
C GLY A 49 -3.64 -15.12 5.51
N GLU A 50 -3.70 -15.33 4.19
CA GLU A 50 -2.85 -14.70 3.21
C GLU A 50 -3.57 -13.60 2.43
N VAL A 51 -2.87 -12.53 2.12
CA VAL A 51 -3.39 -11.39 1.36
C VAL A 51 -3.20 -11.62 -0.14
N TYR A 52 -4.28 -11.46 -0.87
CA TYR A 52 -4.31 -11.49 -2.34
C TYR A 52 -4.74 -10.13 -2.89
N LEU A 53 -4.05 -9.66 -3.91
CA LEU A 53 -4.38 -8.42 -4.62
C LEU A 53 -5.03 -8.74 -5.96
N SER A 54 -6.04 -7.96 -6.38
CA SER A 54 -6.59 -8.12 -7.71
C SER A 54 -5.52 -7.86 -8.77
N TYR A 55 -5.59 -8.58 -9.89
CA TYR A 55 -4.69 -8.37 -11.03
C TYR A 55 -4.64 -6.90 -11.48
N GLU A 56 -5.79 -6.22 -11.47
CA GLU A 56 -5.88 -4.82 -11.82
C GLU A 56 -5.10 -3.93 -10.83
N THR A 57 -5.23 -4.18 -9.53
CA THR A 57 -4.45 -3.48 -8.49
C THR A 57 -2.95 -3.66 -8.70
N VAL A 58 -2.51 -4.91 -8.92
CA VAL A 58 -1.10 -5.21 -9.17
C VAL A 58 -0.59 -4.44 -10.38
N ARG A 59 -1.34 -4.47 -11.49
CA ARG A 59 -0.95 -3.84 -12.74
C ARG A 59 -0.89 -2.32 -12.64
N ILE A 60 -1.85 -1.69 -11.96
CA ILE A 60 -1.95 -0.23 -11.89
C ILE A 60 -0.97 0.36 -10.85
N TYR A 61 -0.88 -0.26 -9.68
CA TYR A 61 -0.18 0.35 -8.54
C TYR A 61 1.21 -0.23 -8.27
N LEU A 62 1.50 -1.46 -8.71
CA LEU A 62 2.73 -2.15 -8.34
C LEU A 62 3.61 -2.50 -9.52
N ASN A 63 3.09 -3.30 -10.48
CA ASN A 63 3.91 -3.79 -11.57
C ASN A 63 3.07 -4.12 -12.81
N ALA A 64 3.12 -3.26 -13.82
CA ALA A 64 2.36 -3.40 -15.06
C ALA A 64 2.83 -4.55 -15.96
N ARG A 65 3.93 -5.22 -15.64
CA ARG A 65 4.49 -6.35 -16.44
C ARG A 65 3.80 -7.68 -16.16
N PHE A 66 3.03 -7.80 -15.09
CA PHE A 66 2.18 -8.97 -14.89
C PHE A 66 1.08 -8.98 -15.92
N TYR A 67 0.84 -10.15 -16.52
CA TYR A 67 -0.19 -10.37 -17.51
C TYR A 67 -1.05 -11.57 -17.10
N TRP A 68 -2.35 -11.37 -16.98
CA TRP A 68 -3.34 -12.41 -16.74
C TRP A 68 -4.07 -12.75 -18.04
N ASP A 69 -4.05 -14.02 -18.42
CA ASP A 69 -4.83 -14.55 -19.53
C ASP A 69 -6.06 -15.28 -19.01
N PRO A 70 -7.25 -14.67 -19.10
CA PRO A 70 -8.49 -15.27 -18.59
C PRO A 70 -8.97 -16.48 -19.42
N ASN A 71 -8.50 -16.64 -20.67
CA ASN A 71 -8.89 -17.77 -21.50
C ASN A 71 -8.13 -19.04 -21.12
N GLU A 72 -6.86 -18.88 -20.80
CA GLU A 72 -5.99 -19.99 -20.39
C GLU A 72 -5.93 -20.16 -18.88
N ASN A 73 -6.43 -19.19 -18.10
CA ASN A 73 -6.29 -19.10 -16.63
C ASN A 73 -4.82 -19.17 -16.19
N ILE A 74 -3.98 -18.40 -16.86
CA ILE A 74 -2.53 -18.35 -16.61
C ILE A 74 -2.10 -16.92 -16.34
N LEU A 75 -1.36 -16.73 -15.24
CA LEU A 75 -0.59 -15.52 -14.98
C LEU A 75 0.80 -15.66 -15.58
N ARG A 76 1.25 -14.65 -16.31
CA ARG A 76 2.60 -14.57 -16.88
C ARG A 76 3.31 -13.33 -16.41
N TYR A 77 4.61 -13.47 -16.20
CA TYR A 77 5.54 -12.38 -15.94
C TYR A 77 6.82 -12.61 -16.73
N THR A 78 7.26 -11.62 -17.47
CA THR A 78 8.45 -11.75 -18.32
C THR A 78 9.56 -10.84 -17.79
N THR A 79 10.70 -11.43 -17.51
CA THR A 79 11.96 -10.72 -17.25
C THR A 79 12.77 -10.57 -18.54
N ALA A 80 13.96 -10.02 -18.46
CA ALA A 80 14.86 -9.95 -19.61
C ALA A 80 15.25 -11.34 -20.14
N ASN A 81 15.33 -12.34 -19.25
CA ASN A 81 15.87 -13.67 -19.57
C ASN A 81 14.85 -14.79 -19.35
N ASP A 82 13.80 -14.55 -18.58
CA ASP A 82 12.91 -15.59 -18.09
C ASP A 82 11.44 -15.29 -18.38
N LEU A 83 10.70 -16.34 -18.65
CA LEU A 83 9.24 -16.36 -18.66
C LEU A 83 8.74 -17.12 -17.44
N ILE A 84 8.08 -16.39 -16.54
CA ILE A 84 7.41 -16.95 -15.39
C ILE A 84 5.96 -17.23 -15.76
N SER A 85 5.46 -18.43 -15.47
CA SER A 85 4.07 -18.82 -15.74
C SER A 85 3.47 -19.54 -14.55
N VAL A 86 2.26 -19.14 -14.18
CA VAL A 86 1.51 -19.68 -13.03
C VAL A 86 0.11 -20.03 -13.49
N ASN A 87 -0.26 -21.31 -13.38
CA ASN A 87 -1.65 -21.72 -13.57
C ASN A 87 -2.50 -21.27 -12.38
N ALA A 88 -3.74 -20.88 -12.63
CA ALA A 88 -4.68 -20.61 -11.55
C ALA A 88 -4.81 -21.80 -10.59
N GLU A 89 -5.03 -21.52 -9.33
CA GLU A 89 -5.18 -22.49 -8.22
C GLU A 89 -3.95 -23.37 -7.97
N SER A 90 -2.78 -23.03 -8.55
CA SER A 90 -1.53 -23.74 -8.32
C SER A 90 -0.67 -23.07 -7.25
N SER A 91 0.04 -23.88 -6.47
CA SER A 91 1.15 -23.45 -5.61
C SER A 91 2.52 -23.52 -6.31
N ASP A 92 2.56 -24.09 -7.50
CA ASP A 92 3.75 -24.20 -8.31
C ASP A 92 3.70 -23.24 -9.50
N TYR A 93 4.86 -22.81 -9.94
CA TYR A 93 5.04 -21.95 -11.10
C TYR A 93 6.25 -22.42 -11.92
N THR A 94 6.34 -22.00 -13.16
CA THR A 94 7.50 -22.32 -13.99
C THR A 94 8.34 -21.06 -14.24
N VAL A 95 9.65 -21.22 -14.19
CA VAL A 95 10.62 -20.27 -14.71
C VAL A 95 11.22 -20.91 -15.97
N ASN A 96 10.82 -20.40 -17.14
CA ASN A 96 11.05 -21.02 -18.43
C ASN A 96 10.42 -22.43 -18.48
N LYS A 97 11.21 -23.50 -18.29
CA LYS A 97 10.76 -24.89 -18.25
C LYS A 97 10.91 -25.54 -16.87
N ASP A 98 11.55 -24.86 -15.95
CA ASP A 98 11.86 -25.40 -14.62
C ASP A 98 10.72 -25.09 -13.64
N THR A 99 10.19 -26.10 -12.98
CA THR A 99 9.13 -25.95 -11.98
C THR A 99 9.72 -25.54 -10.64
N GLN A 100 9.10 -24.54 -10.04
CA GLN A 100 9.39 -24.03 -8.70
C GLN A 100 8.13 -24.15 -7.83
N SER A 101 8.29 -24.35 -6.54
CA SER A 101 7.17 -24.34 -5.60
C SER A 101 7.20 -23.07 -4.76
N PHE A 102 6.05 -22.41 -4.63
CA PHE A 102 5.87 -21.22 -3.79
C PHE A 102 5.37 -21.58 -2.40
N GLY A 103 4.77 -22.75 -2.24
CA GLY A 103 4.29 -23.27 -0.96
C GLY A 103 2.84 -22.93 -0.62
N GLN A 104 2.22 -22.01 -1.36
CA GLN A 104 0.79 -21.66 -1.25
C GLN A 104 0.23 -21.32 -2.62
N THR A 105 -1.10 -21.32 -2.77
CA THR A 105 -1.75 -20.92 -4.03
C THR A 105 -1.30 -19.51 -4.42
N ILE A 106 -0.76 -19.35 -5.62
CA ILE A 106 -0.22 -18.09 -6.10
C ILE A 106 -1.34 -17.22 -6.69
N VAL A 107 -2.19 -17.82 -7.53
CA VAL A 107 -3.27 -17.15 -8.26
C VAL A 107 -4.59 -17.82 -8.00
N LYS A 108 -5.59 -17.04 -7.63
CA LYS A 108 -6.99 -17.44 -7.54
C LYS A 108 -7.79 -16.77 -8.64
N ALA A 109 -8.38 -17.57 -9.52
CA ALA A 109 -9.27 -17.06 -10.56
C ALA A 109 -10.66 -16.73 -9.96
N ASP A 110 -11.23 -15.61 -10.35
CA ASP A 110 -12.56 -15.17 -9.94
C ASP A 110 -13.29 -14.56 -11.15
N ALA A 111 -14.16 -15.35 -11.75
CA ALA A 111 -14.92 -14.99 -12.96
C ALA A 111 -14.02 -14.44 -14.09
N SER A 112 -14.02 -13.12 -14.27
CA SER A 112 -13.23 -12.45 -15.34
C SER A 112 -11.89 -11.89 -14.86
N THR A 113 -11.56 -12.01 -13.56
CA THR A 113 -10.33 -11.47 -12.98
C THR A 113 -9.55 -12.54 -12.21
N ALA A 114 -8.40 -12.15 -11.68
CA ALA A 114 -7.59 -13.00 -10.83
C ALA A 114 -7.12 -12.20 -9.60
N TYR A 115 -6.86 -12.94 -8.54
CA TYR A 115 -6.23 -12.44 -7.33
C TYR A 115 -4.88 -13.11 -7.15
N ILE A 116 -3.84 -12.33 -6.92
CA ILE A 116 -2.45 -12.80 -6.86
C ILE A 116 -1.95 -12.62 -5.44
N ALA A 117 -1.31 -13.65 -4.88
CA ALA A 117 -0.69 -13.58 -3.57
C ALA A 117 0.32 -12.42 -3.51
N ILE A 118 0.17 -11.54 -2.51
CA ILE A 118 0.98 -10.32 -2.39
C ILE A 118 2.49 -10.64 -2.33
N ASP A 119 2.87 -11.72 -1.64
CA ASP A 119 4.26 -12.14 -1.51
C ASP A 119 4.85 -12.66 -2.83
N PHE A 120 4.01 -13.24 -3.71
CA PHE A 120 4.47 -13.59 -5.06
C PHE A 120 4.72 -12.34 -5.91
N VAL A 121 3.84 -11.34 -5.81
CA VAL A 121 4.05 -10.04 -6.47
C VAL A 121 5.31 -9.36 -5.96
N LYS A 122 5.58 -9.45 -4.65
CA LYS A 122 6.77 -8.87 -4.00
C LYS A 122 8.08 -9.41 -4.55
N GLN A 123 8.13 -10.68 -4.96
CA GLN A 123 9.35 -11.28 -5.56
C GLN A 123 9.81 -10.55 -6.83
N TYR A 124 8.87 -9.95 -7.58
CA TYR A 124 9.13 -9.34 -8.89
C TYR A 124 8.85 -7.83 -8.92
N SER A 125 8.60 -7.22 -7.77
CA SER A 125 8.14 -5.82 -7.73
C SER A 125 8.76 -5.06 -6.58
N ASP A 126 9.13 -3.81 -6.87
CA ASP A 126 9.74 -2.91 -5.91
C ASP A 126 8.67 -2.20 -5.09
N PHE A 127 8.27 -2.80 -3.98
CA PHE A 127 7.42 -2.18 -2.97
C PHE A 127 7.66 -2.82 -1.61
N GLN A 128 7.30 -2.11 -0.55
CA GLN A 128 7.21 -2.62 0.82
C GLN A 128 5.76 -2.63 1.26
N TYR A 129 5.38 -3.52 2.16
CA TYR A 129 4.05 -3.54 2.73
C TYR A 129 4.03 -4.03 4.17
N ASN A 130 3.00 -3.61 4.90
CA ASN A 130 2.65 -4.12 6.21
C ASN A 130 1.16 -4.46 6.24
N TYR A 131 0.81 -5.59 6.87
CA TYR A 131 -0.56 -6.01 7.07
C TYR A 131 -0.99 -5.75 8.51
N TYR A 132 -2.21 -5.22 8.67
CA TYR A 132 -2.85 -4.93 9.94
C TYR A 132 -4.25 -5.53 9.98
N THR A 133 -4.70 -5.86 11.18
CA THR A 133 -6.05 -6.36 11.46
C THR A 133 -6.92 -5.25 12.07
N ASP A 134 -8.20 -5.53 12.24
CA ASP A 134 -9.16 -4.71 12.96
C ASP A 134 -9.29 -3.24 12.48
N PRO A 135 -9.68 -3.00 11.21
CA PRO A 135 -10.04 -3.94 10.15
C PRO A 135 -8.83 -4.41 9.33
N ASN A 136 -9.01 -5.48 8.55
CA ASN A 136 -7.98 -5.97 7.65
C ASN A 136 -7.56 -4.89 6.66
N ARG A 137 -6.27 -4.54 6.65
CA ARG A 137 -5.71 -3.54 5.75
C ARG A 137 -4.23 -3.78 5.49
N VAL A 138 -3.80 -3.36 4.32
CA VAL A 138 -2.40 -3.38 3.91
C VAL A 138 -1.96 -1.97 3.58
N VAL A 139 -0.84 -1.56 4.17
CA VAL A 139 -0.14 -0.33 3.83
C VAL A 139 0.99 -0.66 2.89
N LEU A 140 0.92 -0.12 1.68
CA LEU A 140 1.85 -0.34 0.57
C LEU A 140 2.67 0.92 0.33
N THR A 141 3.96 0.77 0.12
CA THR A 141 4.86 1.87 -0.24
C THR A 141 5.75 1.46 -1.40
N ASN A 142 5.72 2.22 -2.49
CA ASN A 142 6.63 2.15 -3.62
C ASN A 142 7.04 3.54 -4.14
N ALA A 143 6.70 4.59 -3.38
CA ALA A 143 7.18 5.94 -3.60
C ALA A 143 8.37 6.20 -2.66
N TRP A 144 9.56 6.10 -3.22
CA TRP A 144 10.81 6.27 -2.50
C TRP A 144 11.21 7.74 -2.45
N GLY A 145 11.83 8.16 -1.36
CA GLY A 145 12.30 9.52 -1.18
C GLY A 145 12.04 10.10 0.20
N ASP A 146 12.02 11.42 0.28
CA ASP A 146 11.91 12.16 1.52
C ASP A 146 10.46 12.46 1.89
N TYR A 147 10.15 12.22 3.16
CA TYR A 147 8.84 12.49 3.77
C TYR A 147 8.98 13.43 4.95
N THR A 148 8.07 14.39 5.03
CA THR A 148 7.96 15.25 6.22
C THR A 148 7.20 14.50 7.30
N ILE A 149 7.77 14.44 8.49
CA ILE A 149 7.18 13.79 9.66
C ILE A 149 7.14 14.73 10.86
N ALA A 150 6.24 14.46 11.80
CA ALA A 150 6.21 15.09 13.11
C ALA A 150 5.65 14.14 14.15
N SER A 151 6.13 14.22 15.39
CA SER A 151 5.61 13.42 16.49
C SER A 151 4.46 14.12 17.19
N ALA A 152 3.49 13.36 17.68
CA ALA A 152 2.44 13.87 18.56
C ALA A 152 3.05 14.30 19.89
N LYS A 153 2.76 15.53 20.36
CA LYS A 153 3.27 16.06 21.64
C LYS A 153 2.65 15.37 22.86
N GLN A 154 1.44 14.85 22.69
CA GLN A 154 0.65 14.18 23.72
C GLN A 154 -0.34 13.23 23.06
N LYS A 155 -0.97 12.34 23.82
CA LYS A 155 -2.09 11.56 23.30
C LYS A 155 -3.15 12.49 22.74
N THR A 156 -3.56 12.24 21.49
CA THR A 156 -4.51 13.10 20.75
C THR A 156 -5.28 12.32 19.71
N GLU A 157 -6.47 12.84 19.39
CA GLU A 157 -7.35 12.29 18.39
C GLU A 157 -6.91 12.69 16.97
N ILE A 158 -6.98 11.74 16.06
CA ILE A 158 -6.94 11.96 14.60
C ILE A 158 -8.36 11.81 14.09
N ARG A 159 -8.89 12.85 13.45
CA ARG A 159 -10.28 12.94 13.01
C ARG A 159 -10.40 12.70 11.52
N TYR A 160 -11.57 12.24 11.10
CA TYR A 160 -11.88 11.97 9.69
C TYR A 160 -11.75 13.23 8.83
N GLN A 161 -12.18 14.39 9.34
CA GLN A 161 -12.04 15.69 8.68
C GLN A 161 -11.49 16.72 9.67
N GLY A 162 -10.96 17.83 9.15
CA GLY A 162 -10.48 18.95 9.94
C GLY A 162 -11.61 19.70 10.65
N GLY A 163 -11.93 19.30 11.89
CA GLY A 163 -12.96 19.95 12.69
C GLY A 163 -13.26 19.20 13.99
N ILE A 164 -13.58 19.94 15.06
CA ILE A 164 -13.90 19.34 16.37
C ILE A 164 -15.20 18.51 16.36
N LYS A 165 -16.06 18.70 15.38
CA LYS A 165 -17.32 17.95 15.21
C LYS A 165 -17.17 16.72 14.33
N SER A 166 -16.04 16.61 13.61
CA SER A 166 -15.76 15.41 12.80
C SER A 166 -15.56 14.19 13.69
N PRO A 167 -16.03 13.00 13.29
CA PRO A 167 -15.80 11.76 14.03
C PRO A 167 -14.31 11.50 14.21
N ILE A 168 -13.97 10.83 15.31
CA ILE A 168 -12.62 10.33 15.59
C ILE A 168 -12.36 9.13 14.70
N LEU A 169 -11.26 9.15 13.97
CA LEU A 169 -10.81 8.05 13.13
C LEU A 169 -9.92 7.08 13.91
N THR A 170 -8.94 7.64 14.63
CA THR A 170 -8.01 6.91 15.49
C THR A 170 -7.38 7.86 16.52
N GLU A 171 -6.52 7.35 17.37
CA GLU A 171 -5.75 8.13 18.33
C GLU A 171 -4.25 7.93 18.09
N ALA A 172 -3.48 8.98 18.29
CA ALA A 172 -2.03 8.92 18.34
C ALA A 172 -1.56 9.11 19.79
N ASP A 173 -0.74 8.20 20.29
CA ASP A 173 -0.10 8.36 21.59
C ASP A 173 1.01 9.41 21.52
N LYS A 174 1.45 9.88 22.68
CA LYS A 174 2.59 10.79 22.75
C LYS A 174 3.81 10.15 22.08
N ASN A 175 4.52 10.94 21.30
CA ASN A 175 5.70 10.57 20.49
C ASN A 175 5.39 9.63 19.30
N THR A 176 4.12 9.33 19.01
CA THR A 176 3.77 8.65 17.75
C THR A 176 4.19 9.52 16.57
N GLU A 177 5.00 8.96 15.69
CA GLU A 177 5.42 9.61 14.46
C GLU A 177 4.30 9.55 13.42
N LEU A 178 4.04 10.67 12.78
CA LEU A 178 3.00 10.86 11.78
C LEU A 178 3.61 11.48 10.52
N THR A 179 3.24 10.96 9.36
CA THR A 179 3.60 11.59 8.09
C THR A 179 2.71 12.78 7.83
N ILE A 180 3.30 13.92 7.52
CA ILE A 180 2.58 15.15 7.21
C ILE A 180 2.24 15.14 5.72
N LEU A 181 0.93 15.12 5.40
CA LEU A 181 0.45 15.14 4.02
C LEU A 181 0.10 16.54 3.55
N GLU A 182 -0.68 17.27 4.34
CA GLU A 182 -1.11 18.63 4.05
C GLU A 182 -1.00 19.47 5.32
N PRO A 183 0.04 20.31 5.46
CA PRO A 183 0.18 21.19 6.61
C PRO A 183 -0.90 22.27 6.60
N GLY A 184 -1.42 22.62 7.77
CA GLY A 184 -2.41 23.67 7.94
C GLY A 184 -2.28 24.37 9.30
N ASP A 185 -2.82 25.58 9.42
CA ASP A 185 -2.68 26.39 10.63
C ASP A 185 -3.43 25.80 11.83
N THR A 186 -4.64 25.29 11.62
CA THR A 186 -5.49 24.74 12.69
C THR A 186 -5.52 23.22 12.68
N TRP A 187 -5.62 22.63 11.50
CA TRP A 187 -5.67 21.19 11.25
C TRP A 187 -4.66 20.81 10.19
N THR A 188 -3.89 19.79 10.48
CA THR A 188 -2.92 19.19 9.55
C THR A 188 -3.39 17.82 9.16
N LYS A 189 -3.40 17.51 7.86
CA LYS A 189 -3.68 16.17 7.36
C LYS A 189 -2.45 15.29 7.53
N VAL A 190 -2.64 14.14 8.11
CA VAL A 190 -1.56 13.21 8.45
C VAL A 190 -1.91 11.78 8.06
N ALA A 191 -0.88 10.97 7.88
CA ALA A 191 -0.99 9.52 7.79
C ALA A 191 -0.28 8.87 8.98
N THR A 192 -0.89 7.83 9.53
CA THR A 192 -0.28 6.94 10.52
C THR A 192 0.42 5.78 9.83
N ASN A 193 1.42 5.18 10.49
CA ASN A 193 2.13 4.02 9.93
C ASN A 193 1.23 2.80 9.70
N ASP A 194 0.13 2.71 10.43
CA ASP A 194 -0.85 1.63 10.31
C ASP A 194 -2.03 1.96 9.38
N GLY A 195 -1.92 3.05 8.58
CA GLY A 195 -2.77 3.29 7.42
C GLY A 195 -4.01 4.15 7.64
N TYR A 196 -4.10 4.89 8.75
CA TYR A 196 -5.14 5.90 8.93
C TYR A 196 -4.71 7.24 8.33
N ILE A 197 -5.59 7.83 7.52
CA ILE A 197 -5.37 9.15 6.92
C ILE A 197 -6.46 10.08 7.42
N GLY A 198 -6.08 11.09 8.17
CA GLY A 198 -7.02 11.99 8.83
C GLY A 198 -6.37 13.30 9.27
N TYR A 199 -7.02 14.00 10.18
CA TYR A 199 -6.65 15.34 10.58
C TYR A 199 -6.35 15.42 12.08
N ILE A 200 -5.23 16.00 12.42
CA ILE A 200 -4.81 16.31 13.79
C ILE A 200 -4.80 17.82 13.98
N LYS A 201 -5.08 18.31 15.19
CA LYS A 201 -4.85 19.73 15.51
C LYS A 201 -3.37 20.05 15.36
N SER A 202 -3.04 21.06 14.57
CA SER A 202 -1.66 21.43 14.25
C SER A 202 -0.82 21.75 15.49
N ASN A 203 -1.42 22.34 16.52
CA ASN A 203 -0.74 22.65 17.79
C ASN A 203 -0.38 21.40 18.63
N LYS A 204 -0.90 20.21 18.28
CA LYS A 204 -0.58 18.93 18.91
C LYS A 204 0.61 18.23 18.26
N LEU A 205 1.09 18.72 17.13
CA LEU A 205 2.29 18.24 16.46
C LEU A 205 3.55 18.93 17.00
N GLY A 206 4.63 18.17 17.10
CA GLY A 206 5.97 18.65 17.39
C GLY A 206 6.59 19.34 16.18
N THR A 207 7.89 19.63 16.30
CA THR A 207 8.67 20.14 15.17
C THR A 207 8.72 19.11 14.06
N THR A 208 8.56 19.58 12.84
CA THR A 208 8.71 18.72 11.65
C THR A 208 10.16 18.37 11.41
N SER A 209 10.39 17.18 10.91
CA SER A 209 11.67 16.69 10.41
C SER A 209 11.46 15.93 9.11
N THR A 210 12.56 15.55 8.47
CA THR A 210 12.53 14.76 7.24
C THR A 210 13.01 13.36 7.54
N THR A 211 12.33 12.35 7.02
CA THR A 211 12.77 10.96 6.96
C THR A 211 12.86 10.52 5.51
N THR A 212 13.81 9.64 5.20
CA THR A 212 13.96 9.07 3.86
C THR A 212 13.54 7.62 3.85
N ILE A 213 12.62 7.26 2.97
CA ILE A 213 12.24 5.86 2.72
C ILE A 213 12.92 5.42 1.43
N SER A 214 13.69 4.35 1.51
CA SER A 214 14.47 3.81 0.39
C SER A 214 13.99 2.43 -0.01
N SER A 215 14.09 2.13 -1.31
CA SER A 215 13.91 0.78 -1.81
C SER A 215 15.00 -0.15 -1.27
N ASP A 216 14.61 -1.36 -0.88
CA ASP A 216 15.51 -2.48 -0.59
C ASP A 216 15.48 -3.55 -1.71
N TYR A 217 14.75 -3.28 -2.78
CA TYR A 217 14.59 -4.19 -3.90
C TYR A 217 15.84 -4.24 -4.76
N VAL A 218 16.43 -5.43 -4.86
CA VAL A 218 17.57 -5.69 -5.74
C VAL A 218 17.04 -6.40 -6.99
N ALA A 219 16.85 -5.63 -8.05
CA ALA A 219 16.49 -6.18 -9.36
C ALA A 219 17.74 -6.83 -9.98
N GLU A 220 17.98 -8.10 -9.74
CA GLU A 220 19.04 -8.87 -10.44
C GLU A 220 18.94 -8.73 -11.94
N GLU A 221 17.72 -8.64 -12.46
CA GLU A 221 17.35 -8.45 -13.85
C GLU A 221 18.04 -7.23 -14.49
N PHE A 222 18.10 -6.10 -13.79
CA PHE A 222 18.69 -4.88 -14.34
C PHE A 222 20.21 -4.88 -14.34
N SER A 223 20.86 -5.67 -13.49
CA SER A 223 22.31 -5.79 -13.49
C SER A 223 22.83 -6.46 -14.77
N HIS A 224 22.08 -7.42 -15.31
CA HIS A 224 22.41 -8.08 -16.58
C HIS A 224 22.17 -7.16 -17.79
N ILE A 225 21.02 -6.49 -17.85
CA ILE A 225 20.70 -5.55 -18.94
C ILE A 225 21.72 -4.42 -19.02
N THR A 226 22.10 -3.84 -17.87
CA THR A 226 23.08 -2.76 -17.83
C THR A 226 24.47 -3.23 -18.29
N LYS A 227 24.83 -4.47 -17.99
CA LYS A 227 26.09 -5.08 -18.39
C LYS A 227 26.13 -5.36 -19.89
N ASP A 228 25.08 -5.96 -20.44
CA ASP A 228 24.98 -6.28 -21.85
C ASP A 228 24.85 -5.02 -22.72
N TYR A 229 24.13 -4.02 -22.28
CA TYR A 229 24.04 -2.73 -22.95
C TYR A 229 25.38 -2.01 -23.02
N LYS A 230 26.19 -2.03 -21.98
CA LYS A 230 27.56 -1.48 -21.96
C LYS A 230 28.48 -2.24 -22.90
N ILE A 231 28.36 -3.56 -23.00
CA ILE A 231 29.14 -4.39 -23.94
C ILE A 231 28.76 -4.08 -25.39
N ASN A 232 27.46 -3.96 -25.69
CA ASN A 232 27.00 -3.64 -27.04
C ASN A 232 27.39 -2.22 -27.48
N MET A 233 27.36 -1.25 -26.59
CA MET A 233 27.86 0.09 -26.88
C MET A 233 29.37 0.13 -27.12
N ALA A 234 30.16 -0.62 -26.37
CA ALA A 234 31.58 -0.74 -26.59
C ALA A 234 31.92 -1.37 -27.94
N LEU A 235 31.17 -2.39 -28.35
CA LEU A 235 31.34 -3.06 -29.67
C LEU A 235 30.90 -2.15 -30.83
N SER A 236 29.88 -1.30 -30.67
CA SER A 236 29.46 -0.35 -31.72
C SER A 236 30.43 0.78 -31.95
N LEU A 237 31.26 1.14 -30.95
CA LEU A 237 32.27 2.18 -31.07
C LEU A 237 33.57 1.67 -31.73
N ILE A 238 33.77 0.36 -31.87
CA ILE A 238 34.93 -0.25 -32.52
C ILE A 238 34.72 -0.40 -34.05
N HIS A 239 33.50 -0.13 -34.56
CA HIS A 239 33.15 -0.30 -35.97
C HIS A 239 32.98 1.02 -36.74
N ILE A 240 33.55 2.15 -36.24
CA ILE A 240 33.62 3.42 -36.95
C ILE A 240 35.04 3.72 -37.37
#